data_f35ff5c39f5f85226c34667eafae04c9
#
_entry.id   f35ff5c39f5f85226c34667eafae04c9
#
_cell.length_a   1.000
_cell.length_b   1.000
_cell.length_c   1.000
_cell.angle_alpha   90.00
_cell.angle_beta   90.00
_cell.angle_gamma   90.00
#
_symmetry.space_group_name_H-M   'P 1'
#
loop_
_entity.id
_entity.type
_entity.pdbx_description
1 polymer ?
#
loop_
_entity_poly.entity_id
_entity_poly.type
_entity_poly.pdbx_seq_one_letter_code
_entity_poly.pdbx_strand_id
1 'polypeptide(L)'
;MEKRQEESLIWLDWAKELQFIAQAGLTYSKDPFDLERFQRIREISAEIVSRQTGLSFERVTDLFCGETGFQTPNLDTRAAIFQDGKILLVEERDGTWSLPGGWVDVNQTVKTNTEKEVLEEAGLEVEAVRLLALQDRNLHNRPPYAYNVCKAFVLCEIKGGSFRPNIET
;
A
#
# COMPACT_ATOMS: atom_id res chain seq x y z
N MET A 1 10.12 -6.46 -24.45
CA MET A 1 9.39 -5.29 -23.93
C MET A 1 9.47 -5.20 -22.41
N GLU A 2 9.38 -6.29 -21.66
CA GLU A 2 9.47 -6.29 -20.18
C GLU A 2 10.80 -5.76 -19.63
N LYS A 3 11.96 -6.19 -20.14
CA LYS A 3 13.28 -5.69 -19.68
C LYS A 3 13.46 -4.17 -19.78
N ARG A 4 12.84 -3.52 -20.78
CA ARG A 4 12.91 -2.06 -20.93
C ARG A 4 12.03 -1.30 -19.93
N GLN A 5 10.96 -1.94 -19.41
CA GLN A 5 10.11 -1.37 -18.36
C GLN A 5 10.73 -1.54 -16.97
N GLU A 6 11.47 -2.62 -16.72
CA GLU A 6 12.21 -2.82 -15.46
C GLU A 6 13.36 -1.82 -15.33
N GLU A 7 14.15 -1.59 -16.39
CA GLU A 7 15.19 -0.55 -16.41
C GLU A 7 14.63 0.87 -16.26
N SER A 8 13.38 1.12 -16.69
CA SER A 8 12.76 2.45 -16.64
C SER A 8 12.33 2.89 -15.24
N LEU A 9 12.30 2.00 -14.25
CA LEU A 9 11.81 2.31 -12.89
C LEU A 9 12.89 2.15 -11.80
N ILE A 10 14.12 1.81 -12.16
CA ILE A 10 15.23 1.67 -11.20
C ILE A 10 15.47 2.96 -10.40
N TRP A 11 15.20 4.11 -11.00
CA TRP A 11 15.27 5.41 -10.32
C TRP A 11 14.29 5.51 -9.14
N LEU A 12 13.10 4.85 -9.25
CA LEU A 12 12.11 4.84 -8.19
C LEU A 12 12.60 4.00 -7.00
N ASP A 13 13.23 2.87 -7.27
CA ASP A 13 13.80 2.03 -6.22
C ASP A 13 14.93 2.77 -5.50
N TRP A 14 15.81 3.47 -6.23
CA TRP A 14 16.84 4.32 -5.61
C TRP A 14 16.24 5.47 -4.79
N ALA A 15 15.21 6.13 -5.30
CA ALA A 15 14.55 7.20 -4.56
C ALA A 15 13.94 6.68 -3.25
N LYS A 16 13.26 5.52 -3.29
CA LYS A 16 12.68 4.87 -2.09
C LYS A 16 13.76 4.50 -1.07
N GLU A 17 14.86 3.91 -1.51
CA GLU A 17 15.97 3.52 -0.64
C GLU A 17 16.62 4.75 0.01
N LEU A 18 16.90 5.81 -0.76
CA LEU A 18 17.43 7.07 -0.24
C LEU A 18 16.48 7.71 0.78
N GLN A 19 15.18 7.73 0.50
CA GLN A 19 14.17 8.25 1.43
C GLN A 19 14.13 7.44 2.73
N PHE A 20 14.16 6.11 2.64
CA PHE A 20 14.20 5.22 3.81
C PHE A 20 15.43 5.48 4.68
N ILE A 21 16.64 5.57 4.07
CA ILE A 21 17.88 5.87 4.79
C ILE A 21 17.80 7.24 5.46
N ALA A 22 17.32 8.26 4.74
CA ALA A 22 17.19 9.60 5.27
C ALA A 22 16.21 9.69 6.42
N GLN A 23 15.05 9.07 6.29
CA GLN A 23 14.02 9.07 7.33
C GLN A 23 14.51 8.41 8.62
N ALA A 24 15.15 7.23 8.51
CA ALA A 24 15.75 6.57 9.66
C ALA A 24 16.86 7.42 10.31
N GLY A 25 17.74 7.98 9.50
CA GLY A 25 18.82 8.84 9.98
C GLY A 25 18.32 10.09 10.69
N LEU A 26 17.36 10.81 10.12
CA LEU A 26 16.74 11.99 10.72
C LEU A 26 16.01 11.69 12.04
N THR A 27 15.50 10.47 12.17
CA THR A 27 14.78 10.04 13.39
C THR A 27 15.74 9.68 14.52
N TYR A 28 16.81 8.94 14.21
CA TYR A 28 17.63 8.31 15.24
C TYR A 28 18.99 8.99 15.48
N SER A 29 19.53 9.74 14.50
CA SER A 29 20.78 10.47 14.70
C SER A 29 20.57 11.65 15.64
N LYS A 30 21.62 11.97 16.41
CA LYS A 30 21.70 13.12 17.29
C LYS A 30 22.81 14.09 16.88
N ASP A 31 23.67 13.67 15.97
CA ASP A 31 24.77 14.50 15.49
C ASP A 31 24.23 15.51 14.46
N PRO A 32 24.47 16.83 14.65
CA PRO A 32 23.93 17.86 13.77
C PRO A 32 24.48 17.76 12.33
N PHE A 33 25.71 17.32 12.15
CA PHE A 33 26.29 17.16 10.82
C PHE A 33 25.71 15.94 10.08
N ASP A 34 25.37 14.89 10.82
CA ASP A 34 24.68 13.73 10.24
C ASP A 34 23.23 14.09 9.89
N LEU A 35 22.52 14.82 10.73
CA LEU A 35 21.18 15.31 10.43
C LEU A 35 21.15 16.17 9.15
N GLU A 36 22.13 17.07 8.95
CA GLU A 36 22.28 17.84 7.70
C GLU A 36 22.49 16.92 6.48
N ARG A 37 23.33 15.88 6.61
CA ARG A 37 23.56 14.89 5.54
C ARG A 37 22.32 14.09 5.21
N PHE A 38 21.60 13.61 6.22
CA PHE A 38 20.34 12.87 6.01
C PHE A 38 19.25 13.76 5.40
N GLN A 39 19.18 15.04 5.81
CA GLN A 39 18.28 16.00 5.17
C GLN A 39 18.62 16.15 3.68
N ARG A 40 19.91 16.26 3.34
CA ARG A 40 20.34 16.34 1.93
C ARG A 40 20.01 15.07 1.14
N ILE A 41 20.17 13.87 1.73
CA ILE A 41 19.77 12.61 1.10
C ILE A 41 18.26 12.59 0.80
N ARG A 42 17.42 13.07 1.75
CA ARG A 42 15.96 13.22 1.56
C ARG A 42 15.64 14.13 0.37
N GLU A 43 16.30 15.26 0.27
CA GLU A 43 16.11 16.22 -0.83
C GLU A 43 16.50 15.60 -2.17
N ILE A 44 17.63 14.90 -2.26
CA ILE A 44 18.06 14.20 -3.48
C ILE A 44 17.00 13.17 -3.91
N SER A 45 16.46 12.40 -2.96
CA SER A 45 15.39 11.45 -3.22
C SER A 45 14.16 12.14 -3.82
N ALA A 46 13.70 13.24 -3.23
CA ALA A 46 12.58 14.03 -3.72
C ALA A 46 12.87 14.67 -5.09
N GLU A 47 14.09 15.15 -5.33
CA GLU A 47 14.53 15.68 -6.64
C GLU A 47 14.47 14.61 -7.74
N ILE A 48 14.87 13.36 -7.45
CA ILE A 48 14.79 12.25 -8.41
C ILE A 48 13.32 12.03 -8.81
N VAL A 49 12.42 11.91 -7.84
CA VAL A 49 10.99 11.70 -8.10
C VAL A 49 10.40 12.87 -8.88
N SER A 50 10.67 14.11 -8.45
CA SER A 50 10.20 15.32 -9.11
C SER A 50 10.59 15.37 -10.59
N ARG A 51 11.87 15.13 -10.90
CA ARG A 51 12.39 15.14 -12.28
C ARG A 51 11.79 14.05 -13.16
N GLN A 52 11.51 12.89 -12.61
CA GLN A 52 10.99 11.75 -13.36
C GLN A 52 9.47 11.78 -13.56
N THR A 53 8.74 12.42 -12.64
CA THR A 53 7.28 12.49 -12.68
C THR A 53 6.75 13.82 -13.22
N GLY A 54 7.57 14.87 -13.24
CA GLY A 54 7.16 16.24 -13.57
C GLY A 54 6.36 16.94 -12.46
N LEU A 55 6.19 16.31 -11.29
CA LEU A 55 5.59 16.96 -10.12
C LEU A 55 6.56 17.98 -9.53
N SER A 56 6.05 19.04 -8.89
CA SER A 56 6.90 19.99 -8.19
C SER A 56 7.61 19.35 -7.00
N PHE A 57 8.79 19.86 -6.65
CA PHE A 57 9.58 19.37 -5.51
C PHE A 57 8.77 19.42 -4.20
N GLU A 58 8.04 20.49 -3.95
CA GLU A 58 7.20 20.68 -2.77
C GLU A 58 6.11 19.58 -2.71
N ARG A 59 5.44 19.33 -3.84
CA ARG A 59 4.39 18.30 -3.91
C ARG A 59 4.95 16.90 -3.65
N VAL A 60 6.15 16.60 -4.17
CA VAL A 60 6.82 15.32 -3.90
C VAL A 60 7.21 15.21 -2.43
N THR A 61 7.75 16.28 -1.85
CA THR A 61 8.14 16.30 -0.43
C THR A 61 6.94 16.04 0.47
N ASP A 62 5.81 16.67 0.21
CA ASP A 62 4.58 16.46 0.99
C ASP A 62 4.04 15.02 0.89
N LEU A 63 4.08 14.43 -0.30
CA LEU A 63 3.49 13.11 -0.55
C LEU A 63 4.43 11.94 -0.20
N PHE A 64 5.75 12.16 -0.29
CA PHE A 64 6.74 11.09 -0.25
C PHE A 64 7.67 11.15 0.97
N CYS A 65 7.85 12.35 1.55
CA CYS A 65 8.78 12.58 2.64
C CYS A 65 8.10 12.99 3.96
N GLY A 66 6.78 12.95 4.04
CA GLY A 66 6.00 13.46 5.18
C GLY A 66 6.03 12.58 6.44
N GLU A 67 6.51 11.35 6.35
CA GLU A 67 6.55 10.43 7.48
C GLU A 67 7.81 10.61 8.34
N THR A 68 7.71 10.18 9.60
CA THR A 68 8.81 10.13 10.58
C THR A 68 8.95 8.72 11.13
N GLY A 69 10.09 8.39 11.72
CA GLY A 69 10.35 7.07 12.28
C GLY A 69 10.95 6.10 11.27
N PHE A 70 10.94 4.81 11.61
CA PHE A 70 11.40 3.76 10.72
C PHE A 70 10.29 3.41 9.73
N GLN A 71 10.55 3.57 8.44
CA GLN A 71 9.57 3.30 7.40
C GLN A 71 9.34 1.78 7.26
N THR A 72 8.07 1.39 7.32
CA THR A 72 7.64 0.00 7.10
C THR A 72 6.64 -0.05 5.94
N PRO A 73 6.43 -1.22 5.31
CA PRO A 73 5.34 -1.37 4.36
C PRO A 73 3.99 -1.11 5.04
N ASN A 74 3.11 -0.39 4.37
CA ASN A 74 1.72 -0.26 4.78
C ASN A 74 1.00 -1.61 4.66
N LEU A 75 0.02 -1.87 5.50
CA LEU A 75 -0.73 -3.12 5.52
C LEU A 75 -2.10 -2.94 4.86
N ASP A 76 -2.43 -3.83 3.93
CA ASP A 76 -3.71 -3.91 3.22
C ASP A 76 -4.29 -5.32 3.36
N THR A 77 -5.59 -5.46 3.52
CA THR A 77 -6.26 -6.76 3.59
C THR A 77 -7.15 -6.99 2.39
N ARG A 78 -7.23 -8.25 1.92
CA ARG A 78 -8.11 -8.69 0.83
C ARG A 78 -8.81 -9.98 1.22
N ALA A 79 -10.15 -9.96 1.18
CA ALA A 79 -10.97 -11.11 1.51
C ALA A 79 -11.16 -12.05 0.32
N ALA A 80 -10.75 -13.31 0.47
CA ALA A 80 -11.08 -14.36 -0.48
C ALA A 80 -12.33 -15.10 0.00
N ILE A 81 -13.44 -14.89 -0.68
CA ILE A 81 -14.77 -15.45 -0.36
C ILE A 81 -15.21 -16.31 -1.53
N PHE A 82 -15.45 -17.58 -1.28
CA PHE A 82 -15.88 -18.55 -2.30
C PHE A 82 -17.28 -19.05 -2.02
N GLN A 83 -18.11 -19.08 -3.04
CA GLN A 83 -19.45 -19.68 -3.02
C GLN A 83 -19.76 -20.31 -4.37
N ASP A 84 -20.22 -21.55 -4.38
CA ASP A 84 -20.62 -22.30 -5.59
C ASP A 84 -19.56 -22.28 -6.72
N GLY A 85 -18.28 -22.44 -6.36
CA GLY A 85 -17.14 -22.42 -7.27
C GLY A 85 -16.79 -21.05 -7.86
N LYS A 86 -17.36 -19.97 -7.34
CA LYS A 86 -17.09 -18.58 -7.72
C LYS A 86 -16.40 -17.84 -6.59
N ILE A 87 -15.65 -16.81 -6.93
CA ILE A 87 -15.03 -15.89 -5.97
C ILE A 87 -15.77 -14.54 -6.01
N LEU A 88 -15.95 -13.93 -4.84
CA LEU A 88 -16.51 -12.59 -4.74
C LEU A 88 -15.49 -11.55 -5.19
N LEU A 89 -15.92 -10.67 -6.08
CA LEU A 89 -15.20 -9.47 -6.48
C LEU A 89 -16.10 -8.26 -6.31
N VAL A 90 -15.51 -7.11 -6.06
CA VAL A 90 -16.15 -5.79 -6.05
C VAL A 90 -15.60 -4.95 -7.21
N GLU A 91 -16.44 -4.10 -7.77
CA GLU A 91 -16.06 -3.19 -8.85
C GLU A 91 -15.52 -1.90 -8.23
N GLU A 92 -14.29 -1.55 -8.53
CA GLU A 92 -13.65 -0.30 -8.11
C GLU A 92 -14.17 0.88 -8.93
N ARG A 93 -14.01 2.12 -8.43
CA ARG A 93 -14.45 3.34 -9.13
C ARG A 93 -13.84 3.54 -10.52
N ASP A 94 -12.69 2.95 -10.79
CA ASP A 94 -12.03 3.00 -12.10
C ASP A 94 -12.52 1.90 -13.08
N GLY A 95 -13.51 1.08 -12.67
CA GLY A 95 -14.08 -0.02 -13.43
C GLY A 95 -13.25 -1.30 -13.37
N THR A 96 -12.22 -1.38 -12.56
CA THR A 96 -11.48 -2.62 -12.31
C THR A 96 -12.18 -3.46 -11.25
N TRP A 97 -11.86 -4.75 -11.20
CA TRP A 97 -12.45 -5.69 -10.23
C TRP A 97 -11.36 -6.18 -9.28
N SER A 98 -11.67 -6.15 -7.99
CA SER A 98 -10.77 -6.60 -6.94
C SER A 98 -11.46 -7.48 -5.91
N LEU A 99 -10.67 -8.17 -5.09
CA LEU A 99 -11.17 -8.78 -3.87
C LEU A 99 -11.54 -7.67 -2.88
N PRO A 100 -12.68 -7.77 -2.17
CA PRO A 100 -13.05 -6.79 -1.16
C PRO A 100 -11.93 -6.62 -0.12
N GLY A 101 -11.68 -5.37 0.28
CA GLY A 101 -10.64 -5.06 1.26
C GLY A 101 -9.92 -3.75 0.99
N GLY A 102 -9.20 -3.27 1.99
CA GLY A 102 -8.52 -1.98 1.97
C GLY A 102 -7.41 -1.88 3.01
N TRP A 103 -7.05 -0.65 3.30
CA TRP A 103 -6.03 -0.31 4.29
C TRP A 103 -6.43 -0.78 5.68
N VAL A 104 -5.47 -1.32 6.43
CA VAL A 104 -5.71 -1.71 7.82
C VAL A 104 -5.64 -0.46 8.71
N ASP A 105 -6.75 -0.09 9.31
CA ASP A 105 -6.82 0.99 10.29
C ASP A 105 -5.93 0.70 11.50
N VAL A 106 -5.35 1.74 12.09
CA VAL A 106 -4.40 1.64 13.21
C VAL A 106 -4.94 0.88 14.43
N ASN A 107 -6.25 0.85 14.62
CA ASN A 107 -6.96 0.19 15.72
C ASN A 107 -7.60 -1.15 15.32
N GLN A 108 -7.34 -1.63 14.11
CA GLN A 108 -7.86 -2.90 13.60
C GLN A 108 -6.77 -3.98 13.58
N THR A 109 -7.19 -5.23 13.70
CA THR A 109 -6.36 -6.38 13.36
C THR A 109 -6.60 -6.76 11.89
N VAL A 110 -5.72 -7.56 11.29
CA VAL A 110 -5.94 -8.14 9.96
C VAL A 110 -7.33 -8.81 9.88
N LYS A 111 -7.73 -9.55 10.93
CA LYS A 111 -9.03 -10.22 11.00
C LYS A 111 -10.16 -9.22 10.96
N THR A 112 -10.21 -8.29 11.92
CA THR A 112 -11.32 -7.36 12.08
C THR A 112 -11.43 -6.37 10.95
N ASN A 113 -10.29 -5.94 10.36
CA ASN A 113 -10.30 -5.09 9.18
C ASN A 113 -10.87 -5.81 7.97
N THR A 114 -10.46 -7.07 7.72
CA THR A 114 -11.01 -7.85 6.61
C THR A 114 -12.53 -8.01 6.71
N GLU A 115 -13.04 -8.33 7.91
CA GLU A 115 -14.48 -8.48 8.15
C GLU A 115 -15.23 -7.15 7.95
N LYS A 116 -14.65 -6.04 8.43
CA LYS A 116 -15.17 -4.67 8.26
C LYS A 116 -15.28 -4.27 6.79
N GLU A 117 -14.18 -4.42 6.04
CA GLU A 117 -14.15 -4.06 4.61
C GLU A 117 -15.19 -4.84 3.78
N VAL A 118 -15.34 -6.14 4.04
CA VAL A 118 -16.39 -6.94 3.35
C VAL A 118 -17.79 -6.46 3.68
N LEU A 119 -18.03 -6.06 4.93
CA LEU A 119 -19.32 -5.51 5.31
C LEU A 119 -19.59 -4.16 4.64
N GLU A 120 -18.59 -3.30 4.56
CA GLU A 120 -18.67 -1.96 3.97
C GLU A 120 -18.84 -2.04 2.44
N GLU A 121 -18.02 -2.84 1.75
CA GLU A 121 -18.00 -2.91 0.29
C GLU A 121 -19.06 -3.84 -0.32
N ALA A 122 -19.39 -4.94 0.35
CA ALA A 122 -20.32 -5.94 -0.17
C ALA A 122 -21.60 -6.10 0.62
N GLY A 123 -21.72 -5.53 1.82
CA GLY A 123 -22.86 -5.70 2.72
C GLY A 123 -22.97 -7.10 3.34
N LEU A 124 -21.92 -7.92 3.23
CA LEU A 124 -21.91 -9.28 3.77
C LEU A 124 -21.23 -9.32 5.13
N GLU A 125 -21.82 -10.10 6.04
CA GLU A 125 -21.20 -10.46 7.30
C GLU A 125 -20.37 -11.72 7.10
N VAL A 126 -19.07 -11.66 7.37
CA VAL A 126 -18.15 -12.77 7.19
C VAL A 126 -17.35 -13.05 8.46
N GLU A 127 -16.84 -14.26 8.55
CA GLU A 127 -15.80 -14.64 9.51
C GLU A 127 -14.49 -14.86 8.78
N ALA A 128 -13.45 -14.13 9.18
CA ALA A 128 -12.09 -14.35 8.70
C ALA A 128 -11.49 -15.61 9.35
N VAL A 129 -11.25 -16.65 8.53
CA VAL A 129 -10.89 -18.00 8.98
C VAL A 129 -9.38 -18.19 9.06
N ARG A 130 -8.65 -17.82 7.99
CA ARG A 130 -7.20 -17.98 7.94
C ARG A 130 -6.52 -17.09 6.92
N LEU A 131 -5.27 -16.76 7.17
CA LEU A 131 -4.40 -16.11 6.20
C LEU A 131 -4.04 -17.11 5.08
N LEU A 132 -4.25 -16.73 3.83
CA LEU A 132 -3.90 -17.51 2.64
C LEU A 132 -2.53 -17.13 2.11
N ALA A 133 -2.24 -15.84 2.05
CA ALA A 133 -0.99 -15.30 1.52
C ALA A 133 -0.68 -13.93 2.14
N LEU A 134 0.61 -13.61 2.16
CA LEU A 134 1.14 -12.29 2.44
C LEU A 134 2.05 -11.92 1.28
N GLN A 135 1.75 -10.82 0.56
CA GLN A 135 2.46 -10.48 -0.68
C GLN A 135 2.85 -9.01 -0.71
N ASP A 136 4.02 -8.72 -1.27
CA ASP A 136 4.40 -7.36 -1.63
C ASP A 136 3.61 -6.92 -2.87
N ARG A 137 2.85 -5.83 -2.74
CA ARG A 137 2.01 -5.29 -3.83
C ARG A 137 2.84 -4.93 -5.05
N ASN A 138 4.02 -4.33 -4.87
CA ASN A 138 4.83 -3.83 -5.98
C ASN A 138 5.45 -4.95 -6.83
N LEU A 139 5.57 -6.17 -6.29
CA LEU A 139 6.00 -7.33 -7.06
C LEU A 139 4.89 -7.94 -7.91
N HIS A 140 3.63 -7.78 -7.50
CA HIS A 140 2.49 -8.48 -8.10
C HIS A 140 1.52 -7.56 -8.85
N ASN A 141 1.51 -6.26 -8.57
CA ASN A 141 0.58 -5.30 -9.19
C ASN A 141 1.34 -4.18 -9.93
N ARG A 142 0.76 -3.70 -11.01
CA ARG A 142 1.28 -2.57 -11.79
C ARG A 142 0.29 -1.41 -11.80
N PRO A 143 0.74 -0.16 -11.90
CA PRO A 143 2.12 0.30 -11.74
C PRO A 143 2.61 0.15 -10.28
N PRO A 144 3.94 0.09 -10.03
CA PRO A 144 4.46 0.09 -8.67
C PRO A 144 4.17 1.42 -7.99
N TYR A 145 3.92 1.38 -6.66
CA TYR A 145 3.78 2.57 -5.84
C TYR A 145 5.15 3.08 -5.37
N ALA A 146 5.23 4.37 -5.07
CA ALA A 146 6.41 4.99 -4.47
C ALA A 146 6.67 4.52 -3.02
N TYR A 147 5.74 3.80 -2.42
CA TYR A 147 5.85 3.16 -1.10
C TYR A 147 5.50 1.66 -1.21
N ASN A 148 5.90 0.90 -0.22
CA ASN A 148 5.60 -0.52 -0.19
C ASN A 148 4.29 -0.81 0.54
N VAL A 149 3.57 -1.82 0.03
CA VAL A 149 2.32 -2.30 0.63
C VAL A 149 2.41 -3.81 0.76
N CYS A 150 2.16 -4.29 1.96
CA CYS A 150 2.02 -5.69 2.25
C CYS A 150 0.54 -6.08 2.20
N LYS A 151 0.13 -6.91 1.23
CA LYS A 151 -1.23 -7.40 1.08
C LYS A 151 -1.43 -8.72 1.79
N ALA A 152 -2.33 -8.74 2.76
CA ALA A 152 -2.77 -9.94 3.47
C ALA A 152 -4.05 -10.49 2.82
N PHE A 153 -3.96 -11.64 2.18
CA PHE A 153 -5.12 -12.35 1.61
C PHE A 153 -5.70 -13.29 2.65
N VAL A 154 -6.97 -13.11 2.99
CA VAL A 154 -7.64 -13.82 4.08
C VAL A 154 -8.83 -14.61 3.56
N LEU A 155 -8.87 -15.91 3.84
CA LEU A 155 -10.06 -16.73 3.56
C LEU A 155 -11.18 -16.33 4.52
N CYS A 156 -12.34 -16.03 3.97
CA CYS A 156 -13.53 -15.68 4.74
C CYS A 156 -14.72 -16.58 4.38
N GLU A 157 -15.54 -16.87 5.39
CA GLU A 157 -16.79 -17.59 5.27
C GLU A 157 -17.97 -16.63 5.49
N ILE A 158 -19.01 -16.70 4.63
CA ILE A 158 -20.21 -15.91 4.78
C ILE A 158 -21.02 -16.43 5.98
N LYS A 159 -21.40 -15.52 6.87
CA LYS A 159 -22.26 -15.81 8.03
C LYS A 159 -23.62 -15.17 7.91
N GLY A 160 -23.76 -14.09 7.12
CA GLY A 160 -25.02 -13.38 6.94
C GLY A 160 -24.89 -12.16 6.02
N GLY A 161 -25.83 -11.26 6.14
CA GLY A 161 -25.86 -10.04 5.33
C GLY A 161 -26.54 -10.23 3.98
N SER A 162 -26.52 -9.19 3.18
CA SER A 162 -27.02 -9.19 1.80
C SER A 162 -26.26 -8.15 0.99
N PHE A 163 -26.02 -8.44 -0.29
CA PHE A 163 -25.38 -7.49 -1.19
C PHE A 163 -26.04 -6.13 -1.15
N ARG A 164 -25.27 -5.08 -0.94
CA ARG A 164 -25.70 -3.69 -0.95
C ARG A 164 -24.78 -2.89 -1.85
N PRO A 165 -25.35 -1.95 -2.66
CA PRO A 165 -24.54 -0.96 -3.36
C PRO A 165 -23.74 -0.15 -2.34
N ASN A 166 -22.47 0.06 -2.59
CA ASN A 166 -21.62 0.90 -1.76
C ASN A 166 -21.24 2.19 -2.48
N ILE A 167 -20.81 3.20 -1.71
CA ILE A 167 -20.37 4.49 -2.23
C ILE A 167 -18.91 4.39 -2.73
N GLU A 168 -18.18 3.39 -2.27
CA GLU A 168 -16.74 3.20 -2.54
C GLU A 168 -16.47 2.27 -3.72
N THR A 169 -17.41 1.39 -4.03
CA THR A 169 -17.38 0.43 -5.13
C THR A 169 -18.53 0.60 -6.08
#